data_c008499e3e9b3726b9b972c64c418800
#
_entry.id   c008499e3e9b3726b9b972c64c418800
#
_cell.length_a   1.000
_cell.length_b   1.000
_cell.length_c   1.000
_cell.angle_alpha   90.00
_cell.angle_beta   90.00
_cell.angle_gamma   90.00
#
_symmetry.space_group_name_H-M   'P 1'
#
loop_
_entity.id
_entity.type
_entity.pdbx_description
1 polymer ?
#
loop_
_entity_poly.entity_id
_entity_poly.type
_entity_poly.pdbx_seq_one_letter_code
_entity_poly.pdbx_strand_id
1 'polypeptide(L)'
;MKFLIKLTLISLFLTTSTIAEIVKIFEFTNEEFKELKVRKVKGETKWSFGSNENGNFIRAEAEGTGSGLGKEILIDLNKTPFINITWKVETNLKGIVEQSKKGHDYAARVFVVKKTGSTALSNRAVNYVFSSNNKVGENWRSPYTKKSIDYVLATTLINNNEWVSVKANVKEDFKKLHDLDVSELNGIAIMTDTDNSKQKAVAYYQNIYFSSE
;
A
#
# COMPACT_ATOMS: atom_id res chain seq x y z
N MET A 1 -24.17 -18.50 -69.16
CA MET A 1 -23.02 -18.63 -68.23
C MET A 1 -23.10 -17.47 -67.24
N LYS A 2 -23.62 -17.71 -66.01
CA LYS A 2 -23.77 -16.66 -65.01
C LYS A 2 -22.59 -16.75 -64.03
N PHE A 3 -21.73 -15.71 -64.02
CA PHE A 3 -20.63 -15.59 -63.08
C PHE A 3 -21.20 -15.05 -61.74
N LEU A 4 -21.14 -15.86 -60.67
CA LEU A 4 -21.40 -15.42 -59.29
C LEU A 4 -20.08 -14.86 -58.72
N ILE A 5 -20.08 -13.55 -58.48
CA ILE A 5 -18.98 -12.90 -57.72
C ILE A 5 -19.28 -13.11 -56.23
N LYS A 6 -18.47 -13.94 -55.57
CA LYS A 6 -18.49 -14.04 -54.10
C LYS A 6 -17.75 -12.84 -53.49
N LEU A 7 -18.51 -11.95 -52.86
CA LEU A 7 -17.97 -10.85 -52.08
C LEU A 7 -17.56 -11.38 -50.69
N THR A 8 -16.24 -11.50 -50.46
CA THR A 8 -15.69 -11.90 -49.17
C THR A 8 -15.59 -10.64 -48.30
N LEU A 9 -16.45 -10.53 -47.29
CA LEU A 9 -16.42 -9.45 -46.30
C LEU A 9 -15.25 -9.73 -45.33
N ILE A 10 -14.16 -8.98 -45.45
CA ILE A 10 -13.04 -9.00 -44.48
C ILE A 10 -13.43 -8.06 -43.35
N SER A 11 -13.86 -8.60 -42.20
CA SER A 11 -14.07 -7.80 -41.00
C SER A 11 -12.70 -7.48 -40.36
N LEU A 12 -12.34 -6.22 -40.43
CA LEU A 12 -11.14 -5.69 -39.75
C LEU A 12 -11.48 -5.50 -38.27
N PHE A 13 -11.00 -6.40 -37.40
CA PHE A 13 -11.05 -6.22 -35.97
C PHE A 13 -10.02 -5.17 -35.55
N LEU A 14 -10.46 -3.93 -35.31
CA LEU A 14 -9.68 -2.90 -34.64
C LEU A 14 -9.55 -3.28 -33.15
N THR A 15 -8.41 -3.83 -32.74
CA THR A 15 -8.08 -3.98 -31.33
C THR A 15 -7.66 -2.61 -30.80
N THR A 16 -8.56 -1.94 -30.07
CA THR A 16 -8.19 -0.78 -29.28
C THR A 16 -7.42 -1.26 -28.05
N SER A 17 -6.10 -1.04 -28.02
CA SER A 17 -5.32 -1.17 -26.78
C SER A 17 -5.73 -0.03 -25.84
N THR A 18 -6.45 -0.37 -24.79
CA THR A 18 -6.68 0.56 -23.68
C THR A 18 -5.36 0.73 -22.92
N ILE A 19 -4.87 1.96 -22.84
CA ILE A 19 -3.72 2.29 -21.99
C ILE A 19 -4.23 2.24 -20.54
N ALA A 20 -3.53 1.50 -19.67
CA ALA A 20 -3.87 1.44 -18.25
C ALA A 20 -3.82 2.83 -17.62
N GLU A 21 -4.88 3.21 -16.93
CA GLU A 21 -4.90 4.45 -16.16
C GLU A 21 -4.02 4.27 -14.91
N ILE A 22 -3.08 5.19 -14.66
CA ILE A 22 -2.14 5.15 -13.54
C ILE A 22 -2.22 6.46 -12.76
N VAL A 23 -2.39 6.35 -11.45
CA VAL A 23 -2.34 7.46 -10.50
C VAL A 23 -1.15 7.27 -9.56
N LYS A 24 -0.05 7.96 -9.82
CA LYS A 24 1.12 7.96 -8.93
C LYS A 24 0.79 8.62 -7.60
N ILE A 25 1.25 8.02 -6.51
CA ILE A 25 0.98 8.52 -5.16
C ILE A 25 2.19 9.23 -4.58
N PHE A 26 3.37 8.60 -4.65
CA PHE A 26 4.60 9.18 -4.13
C PHE A 26 5.67 9.20 -5.23
N GLU A 27 6.36 10.33 -5.33
CA GLU A 27 7.54 10.50 -6.19
C GLU A 27 8.84 10.24 -5.43
N PHE A 28 8.77 10.23 -4.08
CA PHE A 28 9.90 10.06 -3.17
C PHE A 28 11.08 10.99 -3.47
N THR A 29 10.78 12.28 -3.65
CA THR A 29 11.77 13.36 -3.81
C THR A 29 11.86 14.21 -2.55
N ASN A 30 12.96 14.97 -2.42
CA ASN A 30 13.13 15.92 -1.30
C ASN A 30 12.08 17.04 -1.34
N GLU A 31 11.63 17.43 -2.53
CA GLU A 31 10.60 18.45 -2.73
C GLU A 31 9.26 17.94 -2.21
N GLU A 32 8.86 16.74 -2.63
CA GLU A 32 7.62 16.11 -2.17
C GLU A 32 7.62 15.89 -0.64
N PHE A 33 8.75 15.50 -0.07
CA PHE A 33 8.84 15.25 1.37
C PHE A 33 8.44 16.46 2.22
N LYS A 34 8.74 17.68 1.76
CA LYS A 34 8.38 18.92 2.45
C LYS A 34 6.87 19.15 2.52
N GLU A 35 6.13 18.54 1.59
CA GLU A 35 4.66 18.65 1.48
C GLU A 35 3.94 17.52 2.22
N LEU A 36 4.64 16.43 2.55
CA LEU A 36 4.04 15.30 3.25
C LEU A 36 3.74 15.63 4.71
N LYS A 37 2.57 15.18 5.17
CA LYS A 37 2.20 15.29 6.58
C LYS A 37 2.89 14.18 7.38
N VAL A 38 3.80 14.58 8.27
CA VAL A 38 4.41 13.67 9.23
C VAL A 38 3.44 13.44 10.38
N ARG A 39 3.05 12.18 10.61
CA ARG A 39 2.26 11.78 11.77
C ARG A 39 3.14 10.98 12.73
N LYS A 40 3.50 11.60 13.84
CA LYS A 40 4.24 10.94 14.93
C LYS A 40 3.26 10.17 15.82
N VAL A 41 3.58 8.90 16.08
CA VAL A 41 2.88 8.07 17.06
C VAL A 41 3.68 8.07 18.36
N LYS A 42 4.98 7.74 18.26
CA LYS A 42 5.92 7.81 19.37
C LYS A 42 7.33 8.06 18.84
N GLY A 43 7.90 9.22 19.17
CA GLY A 43 9.17 9.63 18.57
C GLY A 43 9.02 9.82 17.06
N GLU A 44 10.11 9.62 16.33
CA GLU A 44 10.16 9.84 14.89
C GLU A 44 11.02 8.78 14.20
N THR A 45 10.48 8.22 13.13
CA THR A 45 11.21 7.40 12.17
C THR A 45 12.16 8.30 11.38
N LYS A 46 13.39 7.87 11.17
CA LYS A 46 14.36 8.57 10.31
C LYS A 46 14.03 8.25 8.86
N TRP A 47 13.81 9.30 8.07
CA TRP A 47 13.53 9.20 6.65
C TRP A 47 14.71 9.70 5.84
N SER A 48 15.11 8.96 4.81
CA SER A 48 16.15 9.35 3.86
C SER A 48 15.80 8.89 2.45
N PHE A 49 16.24 9.67 1.46
CA PHE A 49 15.94 9.42 0.06
C PHE A 49 17.12 8.75 -0.64
N GLY A 50 16.80 7.98 -1.66
CA GLY A 50 17.75 7.38 -2.57
C GLY A 50 17.11 7.06 -3.90
N SER A 51 17.90 6.54 -4.81
CA SER A 51 17.43 6.05 -6.11
C SER A 51 18.20 4.79 -6.49
N ASN A 52 17.56 3.96 -7.32
CA ASN A 52 18.14 2.81 -7.96
C ASN A 52 17.69 2.78 -9.44
N GLU A 53 18.00 1.74 -10.17
CA GLU A 53 17.60 1.55 -11.56
C GLU A 53 16.08 1.59 -11.81
N ASN A 54 15.27 1.31 -10.77
CA ASN A 54 13.80 1.31 -10.83
C ASN A 54 13.17 2.63 -10.36
N GLY A 55 13.98 3.65 -10.03
CA GLY A 55 13.53 4.99 -9.64
C GLY A 55 13.84 5.37 -8.20
N ASN A 56 13.20 6.43 -7.73
CA ASN A 56 13.38 6.94 -6.38
C ASN A 56 12.74 6.03 -5.33
N PHE A 57 13.34 6.00 -4.14
CA PHE A 57 12.78 5.35 -2.96
C PHE A 57 12.98 6.20 -1.72
N ILE A 58 12.19 5.92 -0.69
CA ILE A 58 12.42 6.43 0.65
C ILE A 58 12.81 5.28 1.57
N ARG A 59 13.90 5.47 2.32
CA ARG A 59 14.37 4.57 3.38
C ARG A 59 13.83 5.06 4.72
N ALA A 60 13.24 4.16 5.47
CA ALA A 60 12.70 4.37 6.81
C ALA A 60 13.51 3.58 7.84
N GLU A 61 13.95 4.23 8.91
CA GLU A 61 14.62 3.59 10.03
C GLU A 61 13.94 3.99 11.34
N ALA A 62 13.39 3.00 12.05
CA ALA A 62 12.77 3.16 13.35
C ALA A 62 13.53 2.35 14.41
N GLU A 63 13.73 2.93 15.59
CA GLU A 63 14.34 2.27 16.75
C GLU A 63 13.61 2.71 18.01
N GLY A 64 12.70 1.86 18.50
CA GLY A 64 11.78 2.19 19.59
C GLY A 64 10.82 3.34 19.28
N THR A 65 10.67 3.70 18.01
CA THR A 65 9.91 4.86 17.52
C THR A 65 8.87 4.43 16.49
N GLY A 66 7.94 5.33 16.16
CA GLY A 66 6.98 5.12 15.09
C GLY A 66 6.44 6.42 14.56
N SER A 67 6.58 6.64 13.26
CA SER A 67 5.92 7.72 12.54
C SER A 67 5.60 7.33 11.10
N GLY A 68 4.65 8.03 10.50
CA GLY A 68 4.24 7.83 9.12
C GLY A 68 4.26 9.12 8.32
N LEU A 69 4.28 8.96 7.00
CA LEU A 69 4.16 10.02 6.01
C LEU A 69 2.88 9.79 5.22
N GLY A 70 2.05 10.82 5.10
CA GLY A 70 0.76 10.66 4.44
C GLY A 70 0.33 11.85 3.60
N LYS A 71 -0.58 11.55 2.68
CA LYS A 71 -1.29 12.51 1.83
C LYS A 71 -2.80 12.37 2.01
N GLU A 72 -3.50 13.50 2.06
CA GLU A 72 -4.91 13.53 1.74
C GLU A 72 -5.04 13.60 0.23
N ILE A 73 -5.66 12.60 -0.36
CA ILE A 73 -5.81 12.45 -1.81
C ILE A 73 -7.11 11.71 -2.10
N LEU A 74 -7.83 12.17 -3.11
CA LEU A 74 -9.02 11.50 -3.62
C LEU A 74 -8.62 10.57 -4.76
N ILE A 75 -8.92 9.26 -4.61
CA ILE A 75 -8.64 8.24 -5.62
C ILE A 75 -9.96 7.57 -5.99
N ASP A 76 -10.32 7.63 -7.27
CA ASP A 76 -11.51 6.97 -7.80
C ASP A 76 -11.24 5.47 -8.03
N LEU A 77 -11.76 4.64 -7.11
CA LEU A 77 -11.60 3.18 -7.16
C LEU A 77 -12.48 2.50 -8.23
N ASN A 78 -13.37 3.23 -8.90
CA ASN A 78 -14.07 2.69 -10.06
C ASN A 78 -13.19 2.72 -11.32
N LYS A 79 -12.20 3.62 -11.35
CA LYS A 79 -11.23 3.75 -12.44
C LYS A 79 -9.94 3.00 -12.15
N THR A 80 -9.39 3.19 -10.95
CA THR A 80 -8.09 2.64 -10.55
C THR A 80 -8.20 1.90 -9.21
N PRO A 81 -8.82 0.68 -9.20
CA PRO A 81 -9.04 -0.07 -7.97
C PRO A 81 -7.79 -0.74 -7.40
N PHE A 82 -6.72 -0.91 -8.20
CA PHE A 82 -5.54 -1.66 -7.78
C PHE A 82 -4.47 -0.75 -7.23
N ILE A 83 -4.07 -0.97 -5.98
CA ILE A 83 -2.85 -0.40 -5.44
C ILE A 83 -1.66 -1.31 -5.78
N ASN A 84 -0.58 -0.69 -6.25
CA ASN A 84 0.71 -1.33 -6.51
C ASN A 84 1.74 -0.76 -5.52
N ILE A 85 2.50 -1.64 -4.87
CA ILE A 85 3.48 -1.26 -3.86
C ILE A 85 4.77 -2.03 -4.13
N THR A 86 5.89 -1.32 -4.27
CA THR A 86 7.21 -1.92 -4.26
C THR A 86 7.90 -1.51 -2.96
N TRP A 87 8.31 -2.48 -2.17
CA TRP A 87 8.93 -2.29 -0.88
C TRP A 87 9.99 -3.33 -0.56
N LYS A 88 10.80 -3.06 0.46
CA LYS A 88 11.81 -3.98 0.97
C LYS A 88 11.92 -3.82 2.49
N VAL A 89 12.07 -4.93 3.20
CA VAL A 89 12.43 -4.95 4.63
C VAL A 89 13.87 -5.46 4.74
N GLU A 90 14.78 -4.58 5.16
CA GLU A 90 16.19 -4.90 5.36
C GLU A 90 16.44 -5.44 6.78
N THR A 91 15.87 -4.77 7.78
CA THR A 91 15.96 -5.20 9.18
C THR A 91 14.56 -5.49 9.70
N ASN A 92 14.34 -6.77 10.02
CA ASN A 92 13.04 -7.31 10.43
C ASN A 92 12.89 -7.34 11.96
N LEU A 93 11.64 -7.38 12.41
CA LEU A 93 11.25 -7.56 13.81
C LEU A 93 11.22 -9.05 14.16
N LYS A 94 11.65 -9.41 15.39
CA LYS A 94 11.74 -10.80 15.82
C LYS A 94 10.91 -11.05 17.07
N GLY A 95 10.25 -12.22 17.11
CA GLY A 95 9.54 -12.69 18.29
C GLY A 95 8.35 -11.85 18.73
N ILE A 96 7.77 -11.03 17.80
CA ILE A 96 6.58 -10.23 18.07
C ILE A 96 5.31 -11.01 17.71
N VAL A 97 4.20 -10.65 18.35
CA VAL A 97 2.85 -11.14 18.00
C VAL A 97 2.09 -9.93 17.44
N GLU A 98 2.09 -9.78 16.11
CA GLU A 98 1.55 -8.60 15.40
C GLU A 98 0.06 -8.33 15.71
N GLN A 99 -0.70 -9.36 16.10
CA GLN A 99 -2.10 -9.26 16.51
C GLN A 99 -2.30 -8.68 17.91
N SER A 100 -1.23 -8.56 18.71
CA SER A 100 -1.27 -8.04 20.07
C SER A 100 -0.81 -6.59 20.15
N LYS A 101 -1.29 -5.81 21.15
CA LYS A 101 -0.81 -4.43 21.36
C LYS A 101 0.68 -4.32 21.60
N LYS A 102 1.31 -5.35 22.21
CA LYS A 102 2.75 -5.34 22.50
C LYS A 102 3.60 -5.59 21.27
N GLY A 103 3.06 -6.26 20.26
CA GLY A 103 3.78 -6.63 19.05
C GLY A 103 3.21 -6.01 17.78
N HIS A 104 2.31 -5.03 17.88
CA HIS A 104 1.70 -4.37 16.73
C HIS A 104 2.65 -3.35 16.10
N ASP A 105 3.79 -3.83 15.68
CA ASP A 105 4.83 -3.09 14.97
C ASP A 105 5.06 -3.71 13.60
N TYR A 106 5.36 -2.88 12.63
CA TYR A 106 5.65 -3.32 11.26
C TYR A 106 6.84 -2.55 10.69
N ALA A 107 7.80 -3.28 10.13
CA ALA A 107 8.92 -2.67 9.43
C ALA A 107 8.43 -1.86 8.21
N ALA A 108 7.40 -2.35 7.52
CA ALA A 108 6.77 -1.59 6.45
C ALA A 108 5.25 -1.81 6.42
N ARG A 109 4.49 -0.72 6.27
CA ARG A 109 3.04 -0.74 6.04
C ARG A 109 2.56 0.46 5.23
N VAL A 110 1.49 0.23 4.47
CA VAL A 110 0.80 1.24 3.68
C VAL A 110 -0.65 1.27 4.10
N PHE A 111 -1.13 2.44 4.52
CA PHE A 111 -2.52 2.68 4.89
C PHE A 111 -3.29 3.21 3.70
N VAL A 112 -4.45 2.65 3.43
CA VAL A 112 -5.46 3.25 2.55
C VAL A 112 -6.69 3.58 3.38
N VAL A 113 -7.17 4.82 3.29
CA VAL A 113 -8.14 5.38 4.22
C VAL A 113 -9.38 5.88 3.51
N LYS A 114 -10.54 5.39 3.95
CA LYS A 114 -11.88 5.90 3.58
C LYS A 114 -12.46 6.71 4.72
N LYS A 115 -12.80 7.98 4.45
CA LYS A 115 -13.61 8.81 5.35
C LYS A 115 -15.06 8.32 5.31
N THR A 116 -15.60 7.90 6.45
CA THR A 116 -16.98 7.40 6.58
C THR A 116 -17.86 8.29 7.45
N GLY A 117 -17.37 9.46 7.83
CA GLY A 117 -18.09 10.45 8.62
C GLY A 117 -17.28 11.72 8.84
N SER A 118 -17.80 12.63 9.65
CA SER A 118 -17.25 13.98 9.86
C SER A 118 -15.96 14.03 10.70
N THR A 119 -15.61 12.96 11.40
CA THR A 119 -14.43 12.92 12.27
C THR A 119 -13.45 11.84 11.82
N ALA A 120 -12.17 12.03 12.13
CA ALA A 120 -11.14 11.01 11.87
C ALA A 120 -11.43 9.68 12.59
N LEU A 121 -12.16 9.72 13.72
CA LEU A 121 -12.56 8.53 14.46
C LEU A 121 -13.58 7.65 13.70
N SER A 122 -14.28 8.19 12.71
CA SER A 122 -15.21 7.41 11.90
C SER A 122 -14.53 6.71 10.70
N ASN A 123 -13.31 7.08 10.35
CA ASN A 123 -12.62 6.52 9.19
C ASN A 123 -12.45 5.00 9.28
N ARG A 124 -12.41 4.35 8.10
CA ARG A 124 -12.03 2.96 7.93
C ARG A 124 -10.69 2.89 7.20
N ALA A 125 -9.84 1.96 7.59
CA ALA A 125 -8.55 1.76 6.95
C ALA A 125 -8.28 0.27 6.69
N VAL A 126 -7.67 -0.02 5.56
CA VAL A 126 -6.94 -1.25 5.34
C VAL A 126 -5.46 -0.90 5.40
N ASN A 127 -4.72 -1.63 6.22
CA ASN A 127 -3.27 -1.49 6.37
C ASN A 127 -2.62 -2.67 5.66
N TYR A 128 -2.08 -2.45 4.50
CA TYR A 128 -1.24 -3.43 3.84
C TYR A 128 0.09 -3.50 4.56
N VAL A 129 0.46 -4.69 5.03
CA VAL A 129 1.66 -4.88 5.86
C VAL A 129 2.65 -5.84 5.23
N PHE A 130 3.94 -5.53 5.41
CA PHE A 130 5.03 -6.47 5.24
C PHE A 130 5.25 -7.13 6.60
N SER A 131 4.71 -8.34 6.76
CA SER A 131 4.72 -9.04 8.06
C SER A 131 6.08 -9.63 8.38
N SER A 132 6.39 -9.68 9.66
CA SER A 132 7.59 -10.31 10.19
C SER A 132 7.47 -11.83 10.32
N ASN A 133 6.24 -12.35 10.53
CA ASN A 133 6.04 -13.75 10.90
C ASN A 133 4.68 -14.35 10.52
N ASN A 134 3.81 -13.61 9.84
CA ASN A 134 2.54 -14.10 9.35
C ASN A 134 2.60 -14.35 7.83
N LYS A 135 1.68 -15.17 7.31
CA LYS A 135 1.64 -15.55 5.89
C LYS A 135 0.88 -14.51 5.06
N VAL A 136 1.24 -14.39 3.79
CA VAL A 136 0.50 -13.59 2.81
C VAL A 136 -0.97 -14.04 2.77
N GLY A 137 -1.89 -13.07 2.76
CA GLY A 137 -3.34 -13.29 2.77
C GLY A 137 -3.97 -13.31 4.18
N GLU A 138 -3.18 -13.50 5.24
CA GLU A 138 -3.68 -13.38 6.62
C GLU A 138 -4.06 -11.93 6.92
N ASN A 139 -5.10 -11.76 7.74
CA ASN A 139 -5.59 -10.45 8.14
C ASN A 139 -6.23 -10.50 9.53
N TRP A 140 -6.22 -9.38 10.21
CA TRP A 140 -6.83 -9.22 11.54
C TRP A 140 -7.19 -7.76 11.81
N ARG A 141 -8.12 -7.56 12.72
CA ARG A 141 -8.46 -6.22 13.21
C ARG A 141 -7.30 -5.69 14.06
N SER A 142 -6.94 -4.44 13.84
CA SER A 142 -5.94 -3.77 14.68
C SER A 142 -6.32 -3.89 16.17
N PRO A 143 -5.37 -4.24 17.06
CA PRO A 143 -5.62 -4.33 18.50
C PRO A 143 -5.94 -2.98 19.14
N TYR A 144 -5.77 -1.87 18.42
CA TYR A 144 -6.08 -0.52 18.86
C TYR A 144 -7.48 -0.04 18.43
N THR A 145 -7.99 -0.53 17.29
CA THR A 145 -9.30 -0.13 16.77
C THR A 145 -9.89 -1.15 15.81
N LYS A 146 -11.18 -1.44 15.96
CA LYS A 146 -11.93 -2.29 15.03
C LYS A 146 -12.13 -1.66 13.65
N LYS A 147 -11.75 -0.39 13.46
CA LYS A 147 -11.94 0.38 12.23
C LYS A 147 -10.74 0.29 11.28
N SER A 148 -9.68 -0.36 11.71
CA SER A 148 -8.48 -0.62 10.93
C SER A 148 -8.23 -2.13 10.89
N ILE A 149 -7.92 -2.65 9.71
CA ILE A 149 -7.61 -4.07 9.50
C ILE A 149 -6.23 -4.15 8.87
N ASP A 150 -5.36 -4.96 9.48
CA ASP A 150 -4.05 -5.29 8.94
C ASP A 150 -4.20 -6.47 7.98
N TYR A 151 -3.61 -6.35 6.80
CA TYR A 151 -3.67 -7.36 5.74
C TYR A 151 -2.28 -7.61 5.17
N VAL A 152 -1.81 -8.84 5.28
CA VAL A 152 -0.46 -9.23 4.87
C VAL A 152 -0.36 -9.35 3.36
N LEU A 153 0.40 -8.47 2.70
CA LEU A 153 0.71 -8.57 1.28
C LEU A 153 2.11 -9.11 1.00
N ALA A 154 3.04 -8.97 1.96
CA ALA A 154 4.37 -9.54 1.88
C ALA A 154 4.83 -10.01 3.26
N THR A 155 5.83 -10.89 3.31
CA THR A 155 6.36 -11.41 4.57
C THR A 155 7.86 -11.71 4.45
N THR A 156 8.60 -11.44 5.53
CA THR A 156 10.03 -11.80 5.62
C THR A 156 10.27 -13.29 5.77
N LEU A 157 9.23 -14.09 5.98
CA LEU A 157 9.33 -15.56 5.91
C LEU A 157 9.74 -16.05 4.52
N ILE A 158 9.43 -15.28 3.47
CA ILE A 158 9.71 -15.61 2.06
C ILE A 158 10.72 -14.61 1.48
N ASN A 159 10.51 -13.31 1.69
CA ASN A 159 11.24 -12.22 1.06
C ASN A 159 12.03 -11.43 2.12
N ASN A 160 13.19 -11.94 2.53
CA ASN A 160 14.05 -11.26 3.48
C ASN A 160 15.12 -10.44 2.77
N ASN A 161 15.14 -9.12 3.02
CA ASN A 161 16.06 -8.17 2.40
C ASN A 161 15.99 -8.11 0.86
N GLU A 162 14.82 -8.37 0.30
CA GLU A 162 14.56 -8.34 -1.14
C GLU A 162 13.52 -7.29 -1.49
N TRP A 163 13.64 -6.68 -2.67
CA TRP A 163 12.58 -5.87 -3.24
C TRP A 163 11.42 -6.73 -3.70
N VAL A 164 10.23 -6.41 -3.22
CA VAL A 164 8.99 -7.12 -3.54
C VAL A 164 7.99 -6.14 -4.10
N SER A 165 7.41 -6.47 -5.25
CA SER A 165 6.28 -5.76 -5.83
C SER A 165 5.00 -6.57 -5.60
N VAL A 166 3.99 -5.93 -5.02
CA VAL A 166 2.70 -6.52 -4.74
C VAL A 166 1.57 -5.67 -5.32
N LYS A 167 0.44 -6.30 -5.60
CA LYS A 167 -0.77 -5.64 -6.07
C LYS A 167 -1.98 -6.15 -5.30
N ALA A 168 -2.90 -5.24 -4.92
CA ALA A 168 -4.14 -5.56 -4.25
C ALA A 168 -5.31 -4.77 -4.83
N ASN A 169 -6.49 -5.38 -4.91
CA ASN A 169 -7.73 -4.68 -5.28
C ASN A 169 -8.35 -4.04 -4.03
N VAL A 170 -8.10 -2.77 -3.85
CA VAL A 170 -8.53 -2.01 -2.66
C VAL A 170 -10.05 -2.01 -2.49
N LYS A 171 -10.79 -1.92 -3.59
CA LYS A 171 -12.25 -1.91 -3.55
C LYS A 171 -12.81 -3.24 -3.03
N GLU A 172 -12.26 -4.35 -3.52
CA GLU A 172 -12.63 -5.69 -3.04
C GLU A 172 -12.18 -5.94 -1.60
N ASP A 173 -11.01 -5.45 -1.21
CA ASP A 173 -10.50 -5.58 0.14
C ASP A 173 -11.37 -4.83 1.15
N PHE A 174 -11.84 -3.61 0.84
CA PHE A 174 -12.80 -2.92 1.70
C PHE A 174 -14.12 -3.68 1.81
N LYS A 175 -14.62 -4.24 0.70
CA LYS A 175 -15.84 -5.06 0.72
C LYS A 175 -15.65 -6.31 1.58
N LYS A 176 -14.58 -7.04 1.37
CA LYS A 176 -14.26 -8.29 2.07
C LYS A 176 -14.00 -8.09 3.56
N LEU A 177 -13.20 -7.08 3.92
CA LEU A 177 -12.67 -6.91 5.27
C LEU A 177 -13.55 -6.03 6.16
N HIS A 178 -14.22 -5.04 5.59
CA HIS A 178 -15.07 -4.09 6.33
C HIS A 178 -16.57 -4.24 6.02
N ASP A 179 -16.95 -5.09 5.06
CA ASP A 179 -18.30 -5.13 4.46
C ASP A 179 -18.76 -3.75 3.99
N LEU A 180 -17.85 -3.02 3.35
CA LEU A 180 -18.08 -1.65 2.90
C LEU A 180 -17.80 -1.52 1.41
N ASP A 181 -18.83 -1.11 0.66
CA ASP A 181 -18.68 -0.74 -0.75
C ASP A 181 -18.10 0.68 -0.82
N VAL A 182 -16.92 0.80 -1.42
CA VAL A 182 -16.22 2.07 -1.58
C VAL A 182 -16.01 2.39 -3.05
N SER A 183 -16.32 3.62 -3.45
CA SER A 183 -16.03 4.14 -4.80
C SER A 183 -14.78 5.02 -4.83
N GLU A 184 -14.30 5.46 -3.65
CA GLU A 184 -13.16 6.36 -3.54
C GLU A 184 -12.41 6.17 -2.22
N LEU A 185 -11.12 6.52 -2.23
CA LEU A 185 -10.30 6.72 -1.03
C LEU A 185 -10.09 8.21 -0.78
N ASN A 186 -9.78 8.56 0.47
CA ASN A 186 -9.58 9.94 0.91
C ASN A 186 -8.18 10.21 1.47
N GLY A 187 -7.34 9.18 1.54
CA GLY A 187 -5.97 9.33 2.01
C GLY A 187 -5.16 8.05 1.92
N ILE A 188 -3.85 8.25 1.89
CA ILE A 188 -2.86 7.17 1.90
C ILE A 188 -1.68 7.59 2.77
N ALA A 189 -1.05 6.63 3.45
CA ALA A 189 0.15 6.85 4.23
C ALA A 189 1.06 5.62 4.21
N ILE A 190 2.37 5.85 4.34
CA ILE A 190 3.36 4.83 4.68
C ILE A 190 3.77 4.98 6.13
N MET A 191 4.16 3.89 6.78
CA MET A 191 4.64 3.94 8.16
C MET A 191 5.60 2.79 8.46
N THR A 192 6.63 3.10 9.25
CA THR A 192 7.57 2.16 9.86
C THR A 192 7.59 2.42 11.34
N ASP A 193 7.33 1.42 12.15
CA ASP A 193 7.24 1.56 13.60
C ASP A 193 7.76 0.35 14.36
N THR A 194 8.32 0.63 15.52
CA THR A 194 8.90 -0.32 16.47
C THR A 194 8.64 0.13 17.91
N ASP A 195 7.66 1.02 18.09
CA ASP A 195 7.43 1.69 19.37
C ASP A 195 6.84 0.77 20.45
N ASN A 196 6.27 -0.35 20.07
CA ASN A 196 5.78 -1.38 21.00
C ASN A 196 6.92 -2.36 21.38
N SER A 197 7.60 -2.94 20.40
CA SER A 197 8.65 -3.96 20.59
C SER A 197 9.99 -3.39 21.03
N LYS A 198 10.24 -2.09 20.82
CA LYS A 198 11.51 -1.40 21.08
C LYS A 198 12.69 -1.91 20.23
N GLN A 199 12.39 -2.65 19.19
CA GLN A 199 13.40 -3.16 18.27
C GLN A 199 13.80 -2.09 17.24
N LYS A 200 14.71 -2.47 16.36
CA LYS A 200 15.09 -1.69 15.19
C LYS A 200 14.49 -2.33 13.95
N ALA A 201 13.90 -1.50 13.08
CA ALA A 201 13.47 -1.89 11.76
C ALA A 201 14.03 -0.94 10.71
N VAL A 202 14.37 -1.48 9.54
CA VAL A 202 14.78 -0.72 8.36
C VAL A 202 13.99 -1.24 7.16
N ALA A 203 13.29 -0.34 6.50
CA ALA A 203 12.50 -0.64 5.32
C ALA A 203 12.66 0.43 4.23
N TYR A 204 12.23 0.07 3.04
CA TYR A 204 12.25 0.94 1.86
C TYR A 204 10.90 0.88 1.15
N TYR A 205 10.46 2.01 0.62
CA TYR A 205 9.24 2.14 -0.17
C TYR A 205 9.58 2.76 -1.52
N GLN A 206 9.02 2.18 -2.59
CA GLN A 206 9.20 2.61 -3.96
C GLN A 206 7.93 2.34 -4.76
N ASN A 207 7.69 3.09 -5.84
CA ASN A 207 6.64 2.82 -6.82
C ASN A 207 5.26 2.53 -6.22
N ILE A 208 4.75 3.44 -5.37
CA ILE A 208 3.38 3.34 -4.85
C ILE A 208 2.45 4.11 -5.77
N TYR A 209 1.56 3.39 -6.45
CA TYR A 209 0.61 3.96 -7.41
C TYR A 209 -0.67 3.14 -7.48
N PHE A 210 -1.74 3.75 -8.02
CA PHE A 210 -2.97 3.04 -8.36
C PHE A 210 -3.07 2.81 -9.86
N SER A 211 -3.72 1.72 -10.27
CA SER A 211 -3.92 1.36 -11.67
C SER A 211 -5.31 0.78 -11.93
N SER A 212 -5.73 0.83 -13.21
CA SER A 212 -6.99 0.22 -13.69
C SER A 212 -6.91 -1.31 -13.82
N GLU A 213 -5.71 -1.87 -13.94
CA GLU A 213 -5.42 -3.30 -14.09
C GLU A 213 -4.18 -3.73 -13.33
#